data_e85b8a32e09e692161642f8286d6343a
#
_entry.id   e85b8a32e09e692161642f8286d6343a
#
_cell.length_a   1.000
_cell.length_b   1.000
_cell.length_c   1.000
_cell.angle_alpha   90.00
_cell.angle_beta   90.00
_cell.angle_gamma   90.00
#
_symmetry.space_group_name_H-M   'P 1'
#
loop_
_entity.id
_entity.type
_entity.pdbx_description
1 polymer ?
#
loop_
_entity_poly.entity_id
_entity_poly.type
_entity_poly.pdbx_seq_one_letter_code
_entity_poly.pdbx_strand_id
1 'polypeptide(L)'
;MKNDIIIEIKNVNKSYDTKPVVKNLSLNIKRGEFVTLLGPSGCGKTTTLRMIAGFEQPTSGTIYFNGVDITQLPPHKRNVNTVFQKYALFPHLTVFGNIAFGLKLKLVEDGEPTLNKKGQLVQKMRKLTKKEIADKVNHALKMVDLEDYGHRSVNSLSGGQQQRVAIARALVNEPEVLLLDEPLGALDLKMRKDMQLELMSMHKKLGITFVYVTHDQEEALTMSDKIIVMKDGVVQQIGTPTKIYDEPANAFVADFIGESNILSGTMIKDFCVDISGHRFECVDKGFKHNEPIDVIIRPEDIRIVQPTADNCLVVAEVLSCVFKGDHYQVTALTFGDERNEIIIHDNVEVKVGDQIGLYIKPFDFHIMHKARLINTLEGEIYEEGVVEMCEGRFNCTSTLPEGTKVSIKVDFDDVELTDDEEDGTIGATVISSIYKGSYWQCIVRTDTYYDFFVDTDYEWLIGDRVGIKIAPDKIILEAIPEPTEEVAND
;
A
#
# COMPACT_ATOMS: atom_id res chain seq x y z
N MET A 1 28.97 15.03 -6.22
CA MET A 1 27.90 14.22 -6.83
C MET A 1 26.59 14.97 -6.59
N LYS A 2 25.83 15.32 -7.64
CA LYS A 2 24.49 15.89 -7.45
C LYS A 2 23.65 14.85 -6.72
N ASN A 3 23.03 15.25 -5.61
CA ASN A 3 22.11 14.37 -4.88
C ASN A 3 20.96 14.01 -5.85
N ASP A 4 20.84 12.71 -6.21
CA ASP A 4 19.87 12.23 -7.20
C ASP A 4 18.44 12.20 -6.63
N ILE A 5 18.31 12.44 -5.32
CA ILE A 5 17.04 12.47 -4.60
C ILE A 5 16.42 13.87 -4.75
N ILE A 6 15.20 13.91 -5.32
CA ILE A 6 14.44 15.16 -5.48
C ILE A 6 13.48 15.40 -4.32
N ILE A 7 12.82 14.35 -3.81
CA ILE A 7 11.95 14.39 -2.62
C ILE A 7 12.47 13.39 -1.60
N GLU A 8 12.67 13.83 -0.37
CA GLU A 8 13.00 12.98 0.77
C GLU A 8 11.98 13.23 1.88
N ILE A 9 11.35 12.17 2.35
CA ILE A 9 10.38 12.18 3.45
C ILE A 9 11.02 11.43 4.62
N LYS A 10 11.05 12.06 5.81
CA LYS A 10 11.68 11.50 7.02
C LYS A 10 10.69 11.45 8.18
N ASN A 11 10.37 10.23 8.61
CA ASN A 11 9.58 9.92 9.81
C ASN A 11 8.27 10.73 9.88
N VAL A 12 7.62 10.93 8.71
CA VAL A 12 6.41 11.75 8.62
C VAL A 12 5.22 11.00 9.18
N ASN A 13 4.52 11.67 10.09
CA ASN A 13 3.25 11.24 10.65
C ASN A 13 2.16 12.27 10.32
N LYS A 14 0.95 11.79 10.08
CA LYS A 14 -0.23 12.63 9.93
C LYS A 14 -1.41 12.04 10.66
N SER A 15 -1.99 12.84 11.56
CA SER A 15 -3.25 12.54 12.23
C SER A 15 -4.26 13.64 11.94
N TYR A 16 -5.54 13.27 11.84
CA TYR A 16 -6.66 14.19 11.88
C TYR A 16 -7.37 13.96 13.20
N ASP A 17 -7.41 14.99 14.02
CA ASP A 17 -7.79 14.89 15.43
C ASP A 17 -6.97 13.77 16.13
N THR A 18 -7.61 12.73 16.62
CA THR A 18 -6.96 11.58 17.29
C THR A 18 -6.67 10.41 16.35
N LYS A 19 -7.18 10.43 15.09
CA LYS A 19 -7.04 9.31 14.16
C LYS A 19 -5.77 9.40 13.31
N PRO A 20 -4.78 8.51 13.48
CA PRO A 20 -3.59 8.47 12.63
C PRO A 20 -3.94 7.96 11.23
N VAL A 21 -3.48 8.68 10.19
CA VAL A 21 -3.71 8.35 8.77
C VAL A 21 -2.42 7.99 8.05
N VAL A 22 -1.28 8.60 8.44
CA VAL A 22 0.05 8.22 7.96
C VAL A 22 0.94 8.06 9.17
N LYS A 23 1.67 6.94 9.22
CA LYS A 23 2.46 6.52 10.38
C LYS A 23 3.90 6.29 9.95
N ASN A 24 4.83 7.05 10.53
CA ASN A 24 6.29 6.90 10.38
C ASN A 24 6.77 6.73 8.92
N LEU A 25 6.20 7.52 8.01
CA LEU A 25 6.52 7.42 6.59
C LEU A 25 7.93 7.96 6.32
N SER A 26 8.81 7.10 5.78
CA SER A 26 10.13 7.49 5.30
C SER A 26 10.34 6.93 3.90
N LEU A 27 10.66 7.79 2.93
CA LEU A 27 10.91 7.38 1.54
C LEU A 27 11.72 8.41 0.78
N ASN A 28 12.39 7.94 -0.28
CA ASN A 28 13.18 8.76 -1.19
C ASN A 28 12.68 8.58 -2.62
N ILE A 29 12.46 9.71 -3.32
CA ILE A 29 12.09 9.76 -4.73
C ILE A 29 13.26 10.36 -5.50
N LYS A 30 13.72 9.66 -6.53
CA LYS A 30 14.80 10.13 -7.38
C LYS A 30 14.27 11.05 -8.49
N ARG A 31 15.15 11.88 -9.00
CA ARG A 31 14.86 12.76 -10.14
C ARG A 31 14.55 11.93 -11.39
N GLY A 32 13.46 12.27 -12.09
CA GLY A 32 13.02 11.59 -13.30
C GLY A 32 12.40 10.20 -13.08
N GLU A 33 12.19 9.76 -11.82
CA GLU A 33 11.46 8.52 -11.53
C GLU A 33 9.94 8.70 -11.72
N PHE A 34 9.28 7.66 -12.19
CA PHE A 34 7.83 7.47 -12.09
C PHE A 34 7.54 6.63 -10.85
N VAL A 35 7.08 7.28 -9.77
CA VAL A 35 6.84 6.63 -8.47
C VAL A 35 5.34 6.53 -8.21
N THR A 36 4.85 5.34 -7.90
CA THR A 36 3.44 5.11 -7.56
C THR A 36 3.25 4.79 -6.09
N LEU A 37 2.32 5.53 -5.44
CA LEU A 37 1.76 5.17 -4.15
C LEU A 37 0.52 4.30 -4.40
N LEU A 38 0.58 3.04 -4.03
CA LEU A 38 -0.43 2.02 -4.28
C LEU A 38 -1.00 1.49 -2.96
N GLY A 39 -2.27 1.16 -2.91
CA GLY A 39 -2.90 0.57 -1.72
C GLY A 39 -4.42 0.76 -1.69
N PRO A 40 -5.13 0.15 -0.73
CA PRO A 40 -6.58 0.27 -0.60
C PRO A 40 -7.03 1.70 -0.27
N SER A 41 -8.33 1.95 -0.41
CA SER A 41 -8.92 3.24 -0.06
C SER A 41 -8.70 3.56 1.42
N GLY A 42 -8.33 4.82 1.72
CA GLY A 42 -8.13 5.28 3.09
C GLY A 42 -6.75 4.97 3.71
N CYS A 43 -5.82 4.29 3.02
CA CYS A 43 -4.50 3.95 3.56
C CYS A 43 -3.47 5.12 3.59
N GLY A 44 -3.87 6.36 3.27
CA GLY A 44 -3.01 7.53 3.42
C GLY A 44 -2.32 8.05 2.14
N LYS A 45 -2.53 7.47 0.95
CA LYS A 45 -1.89 7.86 -0.32
C LYS A 45 -2.14 9.33 -0.70
N THR A 46 -3.40 9.70 -0.85
CA THR A 46 -3.80 11.09 -1.19
C THR A 46 -3.35 12.07 -0.11
N THR A 47 -3.38 11.68 1.17
CA THR A 47 -2.86 12.52 2.27
C THR A 47 -1.36 12.74 2.13
N THR A 48 -0.59 11.70 1.79
CA THR A 48 0.85 11.79 1.52
C THR A 48 1.13 12.71 0.33
N LEU A 49 0.40 12.55 -0.77
CA LEU A 49 0.52 13.42 -1.93
C LEU A 49 0.20 14.88 -1.59
N ARG A 50 -0.86 15.15 -0.79
CA ARG A 50 -1.22 16.48 -0.33
C ARG A 50 -0.17 17.10 0.60
N MET A 51 0.51 16.30 1.43
CA MET A 51 1.63 16.77 2.24
C MET A 51 2.83 17.16 1.37
N ILE A 52 3.16 16.41 0.32
CA ILE A 52 4.19 16.78 -0.66
C ILE A 52 3.81 18.07 -1.38
N ALA A 53 2.54 18.21 -1.79
CA ALA A 53 2.03 19.41 -2.46
C ALA A 53 1.94 20.66 -1.55
N GLY A 54 1.93 20.47 -0.22
CA GLY A 54 1.77 21.54 0.76
C GLY A 54 0.33 21.97 1.04
N PHE A 55 -0.65 21.19 0.60
CA PHE A 55 -2.07 21.38 0.95
C PHE A 55 -2.38 20.87 2.36
N GLU A 56 -1.57 19.94 2.86
CA GLU A 56 -1.62 19.41 4.22
C GLU A 56 -0.26 19.55 4.86
N GLN A 57 -0.23 19.78 6.18
CA GLN A 57 1.00 19.75 6.96
C GLN A 57 1.10 18.44 7.72
N PRO A 58 2.28 17.81 7.80
CA PRO A 58 2.47 16.66 8.66
C PRO A 58 2.29 17.06 10.13
N THR A 59 1.86 16.10 10.95
CA THR A 59 1.78 16.26 12.42
C THR A 59 3.20 16.25 13.02
N SER A 60 4.08 15.41 12.47
CA SER A 60 5.50 15.36 12.83
C SER A 60 6.32 14.85 11.63
N GLY A 61 7.65 14.96 11.70
CA GLY A 61 8.56 14.59 10.61
C GLY A 61 8.79 15.74 9.63
N THR A 62 9.60 15.48 8.59
CA THR A 62 10.08 16.51 7.69
C THR A 62 10.06 16.05 6.23
N ILE A 63 9.73 16.99 5.33
CA ILE A 63 9.73 16.78 3.87
C ILE A 63 10.76 17.71 3.25
N TYR A 64 11.69 17.13 2.51
CA TYR A 64 12.72 17.88 1.78
C TYR A 64 12.48 17.83 0.28
N PHE A 65 12.75 18.95 -0.39
CA PHE A 65 12.79 19.09 -1.84
C PHE A 65 14.15 19.59 -2.26
N ASN A 66 14.88 18.85 -3.09
CA ASN A 66 16.27 19.15 -3.45
C ASN A 66 17.16 19.44 -2.22
N GLY A 67 16.94 18.72 -1.10
CA GLY A 67 17.68 18.91 0.15
C GLY A 67 17.24 20.11 0.99
N VAL A 68 16.25 20.88 0.55
CA VAL A 68 15.69 22.03 1.28
C VAL A 68 14.41 21.59 1.99
N ASP A 69 14.28 21.92 3.27
CA ASP A 69 13.06 21.66 4.03
C ASP A 69 11.90 22.50 3.48
N ILE A 70 10.84 21.79 3.02
CA ILE A 70 9.62 22.41 2.50
C ILE A 70 8.40 22.14 3.39
N THR A 71 8.57 21.55 4.56
CA THR A 71 7.50 21.06 5.42
C THR A 71 6.45 22.14 5.68
N GLN A 72 6.88 23.37 6.00
CA GLN A 72 5.99 24.49 6.31
C GLN A 72 5.73 25.42 5.10
N LEU A 73 6.29 25.12 3.92
CA LEU A 73 6.09 25.98 2.76
C LEU A 73 4.68 25.77 2.16
N PRO A 74 3.95 26.86 1.88
CA PRO A 74 2.65 26.77 1.22
C PRO A 74 2.77 26.28 -0.24
N PRO A 75 1.69 25.73 -0.85
CA PRO A 75 1.74 25.13 -2.18
C PRO A 75 2.37 26.01 -3.27
N HIS A 76 2.04 27.30 -3.31
CA HIS A 76 2.52 28.22 -4.33
C HIS A 76 4.03 28.55 -4.27
N LYS A 77 4.72 28.13 -3.20
CA LYS A 77 6.17 28.26 -3.03
C LYS A 77 6.94 26.97 -3.30
N ARG A 78 6.22 25.88 -3.59
CA ARG A 78 6.83 24.57 -3.92
C ARG A 78 6.93 24.42 -5.44
N ASN A 79 8.05 23.88 -5.91
CA ASN A 79 8.23 23.62 -7.35
C ASN A 79 7.61 22.28 -7.78
N VAL A 80 6.38 22.04 -7.33
CA VAL A 80 5.56 20.87 -7.65
C VAL A 80 4.19 21.34 -8.14
N ASN A 81 3.59 20.60 -9.05
CA ASN A 81 2.21 20.85 -9.49
C ASN A 81 1.36 19.58 -9.36
N THR A 82 0.07 19.78 -9.11
CA THR A 82 -0.88 18.69 -8.87
C THR A 82 -1.97 18.65 -9.94
N VAL A 83 -2.24 17.45 -10.44
CA VAL A 83 -3.44 17.10 -11.21
C VAL A 83 -4.38 16.33 -10.28
N PHE A 84 -5.57 16.86 -10.07
CA PHE A 84 -6.58 16.29 -9.18
C PHE A 84 -7.45 15.26 -9.90
N GLN A 85 -8.04 14.34 -9.15
CA GLN A 85 -8.91 13.26 -9.64
C GLN A 85 -10.05 13.74 -10.57
N LYS A 86 -10.69 14.89 -10.26
CA LYS A 86 -11.74 15.50 -11.09
C LYS A 86 -11.21 16.60 -12.02
N TYR A 87 -9.90 16.59 -12.32
CA TYR A 87 -9.19 17.56 -13.19
C TYR A 87 -9.27 19.02 -12.73
N ALA A 88 -10.27 19.43 -11.97
CA ALA A 88 -10.52 20.78 -11.46
C ALA A 88 -10.35 21.88 -12.54
N LEU A 89 -10.85 21.63 -13.75
CA LEU A 89 -10.86 22.61 -14.82
C LEU A 89 -11.90 23.70 -14.55
N PHE A 90 -11.60 24.93 -14.96
CA PHE A 90 -12.51 26.05 -14.86
C PHE A 90 -13.52 25.99 -16.02
N PRO A 91 -14.82 25.66 -15.79
CA PRO A 91 -15.78 25.38 -16.84
C PRO A 91 -16.15 26.63 -17.68
N HIS A 92 -15.96 27.82 -17.12
CA HIS A 92 -16.23 29.11 -17.77
C HIS A 92 -15.03 29.61 -18.62
N LEU A 93 -13.90 28.91 -18.60
CA LEU A 93 -12.74 29.26 -19.41
C LEU A 93 -12.58 28.29 -20.59
N THR A 94 -11.95 28.80 -21.65
CA THR A 94 -11.47 27.96 -22.75
C THR A 94 -10.31 27.09 -22.31
N VAL A 95 -9.90 26.12 -23.14
CA VAL A 95 -8.69 25.33 -22.97
C VAL A 95 -7.47 26.24 -22.74
N PHE A 96 -7.27 27.23 -23.64
CA PHE A 96 -6.21 28.24 -23.49
C PHE A 96 -6.30 29.00 -22.17
N GLY A 97 -7.52 29.41 -21.80
CA GLY A 97 -7.77 30.15 -20.56
C GLY A 97 -7.42 29.34 -19.29
N ASN A 98 -7.71 28.03 -19.29
CA ASN A 98 -7.36 27.13 -18.21
C ASN A 98 -5.84 27.00 -18.05
N ILE A 99 -5.12 26.76 -19.14
CA ILE A 99 -3.65 26.59 -19.11
C ILE A 99 -2.98 27.92 -18.75
N ALA A 100 -3.43 29.07 -19.33
CA ALA A 100 -2.88 30.38 -19.06
C ALA A 100 -3.16 30.91 -17.66
N PHE A 101 -4.05 30.29 -16.88
CA PHE A 101 -4.55 30.86 -15.61
C PHE A 101 -3.42 31.17 -14.63
N GLY A 102 -2.56 30.21 -14.35
CA GLY A 102 -1.42 30.39 -13.45
C GLY A 102 -0.37 31.38 -13.96
N LEU A 103 -0.13 31.39 -15.29
CA LEU A 103 0.85 32.28 -15.90
C LEU A 103 0.49 33.76 -15.77
N LYS A 104 -0.81 34.10 -15.75
CA LYS A 104 -1.26 35.50 -15.57
C LYS A 104 -0.91 36.07 -14.20
N LEU A 105 -0.68 35.22 -13.21
CA LEU A 105 -0.32 35.60 -11.84
C LEU A 105 1.19 35.50 -11.61
N LYS A 106 1.92 34.78 -12.46
CA LYS A 106 3.35 34.54 -12.31
C LYS A 106 4.15 35.84 -12.54
N LEU A 107 5.05 36.14 -11.61
CA LEU A 107 6.02 37.18 -11.75
C LEU A 107 7.34 36.57 -12.24
N VAL A 108 7.99 37.24 -13.17
CA VAL A 108 9.31 36.90 -13.71
C VAL A 108 10.27 38.04 -13.52
N GLU A 109 11.57 37.75 -13.50
CA GLU A 109 12.60 38.76 -13.40
C GLU A 109 12.60 39.70 -14.60
N ASP A 110 12.81 40.99 -14.36
CA ASP A 110 12.80 42.04 -15.38
C ASP A 110 14.18 42.68 -15.49
N GLY A 111 15.01 42.14 -16.36
CA GLY A 111 16.39 42.61 -16.57
C GLY A 111 17.37 42.23 -15.47
N GLU A 112 18.52 42.90 -15.45
CA GLU A 112 19.54 42.67 -14.42
C GLU A 112 19.15 43.33 -13.09
N PRO A 113 19.65 42.79 -11.93
CA PRO A 113 19.42 43.38 -10.64
C PRO A 113 19.94 44.84 -10.58
N THR A 114 19.15 45.75 -10.03
CA THR A 114 19.49 47.17 -9.90
C THR A 114 19.65 47.56 -8.45
N LEU A 115 20.50 48.54 -8.17
CA LEU A 115 20.67 49.07 -6.81
C LEU A 115 19.46 49.91 -6.40
N ASN A 116 18.86 49.60 -5.26
CA ASN A 116 17.80 50.42 -4.66
C ASN A 116 18.41 51.69 -3.99
N LYS A 117 17.54 52.57 -3.49
CA LYS A 117 17.96 53.82 -2.80
C LYS A 117 18.82 53.59 -1.54
N LYS A 118 18.90 52.35 -1.05
CA LYS A 118 19.71 51.93 0.11
C LYS A 118 20.99 51.19 -0.29
N GLY A 119 21.34 51.18 -1.61
CA GLY A 119 22.55 50.53 -2.11
C GLY A 119 22.46 48.97 -2.13
N GLN A 120 21.29 48.40 -1.99
CA GLN A 120 21.07 46.94 -2.05
C GLN A 120 20.67 46.52 -3.46
N LEU A 121 21.23 45.43 -3.96
CA LEU A 121 20.80 44.81 -5.21
C LEU A 121 19.36 44.26 -5.07
N VAL A 122 18.45 44.76 -5.89
CA VAL A 122 17.05 44.36 -5.95
C VAL A 122 16.70 43.92 -7.36
N GLN A 123 16.14 42.71 -7.48
CA GLN A 123 15.61 42.19 -8.72
C GLN A 123 14.23 42.79 -9.00
N LYS A 124 14.08 43.46 -10.13
CA LYS A 124 12.79 43.96 -10.58
C LYS A 124 11.96 42.81 -11.12
N MET A 125 10.69 42.76 -10.72
CA MET A 125 9.75 41.71 -11.14
C MET A 125 8.69 42.31 -12.04
N ARG A 126 8.30 41.56 -13.09
CA ARG A 126 7.18 41.93 -13.98
C ARG A 126 6.25 40.74 -14.22
N LYS A 127 5.05 40.99 -14.68
CA LYS A 127 4.13 39.96 -15.21
C LYS A 127 4.60 39.54 -16.61
N LEU A 128 4.27 38.32 -16.98
CA LEU A 128 4.45 37.83 -18.34
C LEU A 128 3.61 38.65 -19.34
N THR A 129 4.17 38.93 -20.49
CA THR A 129 3.46 39.57 -21.60
C THR A 129 2.46 38.61 -22.23
N LYS A 130 1.46 39.12 -22.99
CA LYS A 130 0.49 38.29 -23.70
C LYS A 130 1.17 37.32 -24.68
N LYS A 131 2.27 37.74 -25.32
CA LYS A 131 3.03 36.91 -26.26
C LYS A 131 3.71 35.74 -25.52
N GLU A 132 4.43 36.02 -24.43
CA GLU A 132 5.11 35.00 -23.61
C GLU A 132 4.09 33.96 -23.07
N ILE A 133 2.90 34.42 -22.64
CA ILE A 133 1.83 33.52 -22.20
C ILE A 133 1.36 32.65 -23.37
N ALA A 134 1.13 33.24 -24.55
CA ALA A 134 0.68 32.49 -25.72
C ALA A 134 1.72 31.44 -26.15
N ASP A 135 2.99 31.80 -26.19
CA ASP A 135 4.09 30.90 -26.57
C ASP A 135 4.17 29.70 -25.59
N LYS A 136 4.12 29.96 -24.26
CA LYS A 136 4.11 28.91 -23.25
C LYS A 136 2.88 28.00 -23.32
N VAL A 137 1.69 28.57 -23.50
CA VAL A 137 0.45 27.79 -23.63
C VAL A 137 0.45 26.93 -24.89
N ASN A 138 0.88 27.47 -26.04
CA ASN A 138 0.97 26.72 -27.27
C ASN A 138 2.00 25.58 -27.15
N HIS A 139 3.12 25.82 -26.49
CA HIS A 139 4.10 24.78 -26.20
C HIS A 139 3.50 23.68 -25.30
N ALA A 140 2.77 24.05 -24.24
CA ALA A 140 2.10 23.06 -23.37
C ALA A 140 1.00 22.27 -24.11
N LEU A 141 0.24 22.91 -25.00
CA LEU A 141 -0.75 22.23 -25.84
C LEU A 141 -0.10 21.21 -26.78
N LYS A 142 1.05 21.58 -27.35
CA LYS A 142 1.82 20.66 -28.22
C LYS A 142 2.34 19.45 -27.46
N MET A 143 2.76 19.59 -26.20
CA MET A 143 3.23 18.47 -25.39
C MET A 143 2.16 17.41 -25.13
N VAL A 144 0.87 17.81 -25.17
CA VAL A 144 -0.27 16.92 -24.89
C VAL A 144 -1.14 16.64 -26.15
N ASP A 145 -0.63 16.94 -27.34
CA ASP A 145 -1.26 16.73 -28.64
C ASP A 145 -2.66 17.39 -28.75
N LEU A 146 -2.78 18.65 -28.30
CA LEU A 146 -4.01 19.45 -28.31
C LEU A 146 -3.81 20.85 -28.94
N GLU A 147 -2.92 21.04 -29.92
CA GLU A 147 -2.55 22.33 -30.51
C GLU A 147 -3.77 23.12 -31.02
N ASP A 148 -4.71 22.45 -31.66
CA ASP A 148 -5.89 23.07 -32.29
C ASP A 148 -7.06 23.29 -31.32
N TYR A 149 -6.93 22.88 -30.05
CA TYR A 149 -8.01 22.89 -29.08
C TYR A 149 -8.06 24.15 -28.20
N GLY A 150 -7.10 25.05 -28.31
CA GLY A 150 -6.94 26.21 -27.42
C GLY A 150 -8.19 27.09 -27.28
N HIS A 151 -8.96 27.25 -28.35
CA HIS A 151 -10.19 28.08 -28.40
C HIS A 151 -11.43 27.38 -27.89
N ARG A 152 -11.42 26.03 -27.71
CA ARG A 152 -12.61 25.28 -27.35
C ARG A 152 -12.97 25.46 -25.88
N SER A 153 -14.26 25.28 -25.58
CA SER A 153 -14.76 25.15 -24.21
C SER A 153 -14.32 23.78 -23.62
N VAL A 154 -13.88 23.74 -22.37
CA VAL A 154 -13.52 22.48 -21.71
C VAL A 154 -14.69 21.50 -21.58
N ASN A 155 -15.94 22.02 -21.53
CA ASN A 155 -17.15 21.21 -21.46
C ASN A 155 -17.46 20.43 -22.77
N SER A 156 -16.85 20.82 -23.90
CA SER A 156 -16.99 20.14 -25.18
C SER A 156 -16.00 19.04 -25.40
N LEU A 157 -15.10 18.78 -24.43
CA LEU A 157 -14.02 17.82 -24.51
C LEU A 157 -14.42 16.47 -23.91
N SER A 158 -13.86 15.38 -24.46
CA SER A 158 -13.93 14.07 -23.81
C SER A 158 -13.16 14.04 -22.48
N GLY A 159 -13.42 13.07 -21.62
CA GLY A 159 -12.71 12.92 -20.34
C GLY A 159 -11.17 12.86 -20.49
N GLY A 160 -10.65 12.08 -21.45
CA GLY A 160 -9.22 12.05 -21.74
C GLY A 160 -8.66 13.38 -22.23
N GLN A 161 -9.40 14.12 -23.07
CA GLN A 161 -9.01 15.47 -23.49
C GLN A 161 -8.99 16.46 -22.32
N GLN A 162 -9.98 16.41 -21.43
CA GLN A 162 -10.00 17.22 -20.21
C GLN A 162 -8.79 16.92 -19.32
N GLN A 163 -8.44 15.66 -19.17
CA GLN A 163 -7.25 15.24 -18.42
C GLN A 163 -5.96 15.82 -19.04
N ARG A 164 -5.78 15.72 -20.37
CA ARG A 164 -4.64 16.31 -21.06
C ARG A 164 -4.57 17.83 -20.86
N VAL A 165 -5.69 18.53 -20.85
CA VAL A 165 -5.74 19.96 -20.51
C VAL A 165 -5.29 20.22 -19.07
N ALA A 166 -5.70 19.38 -18.12
CA ALA A 166 -5.26 19.51 -16.72
C ALA A 166 -3.76 19.27 -16.57
N ILE A 167 -3.22 18.27 -17.29
CA ILE A 167 -1.78 18.01 -17.34
C ILE A 167 -1.04 19.20 -17.97
N ALA A 168 -1.49 19.71 -19.13
CA ALA A 168 -0.89 20.88 -19.77
C ALA A 168 -0.90 22.11 -18.85
N ARG A 169 -1.99 22.34 -18.09
CA ARG A 169 -2.07 23.40 -17.07
C ARG A 169 -1.05 23.22 -15.95
N ALA A 170 -0.79 21.97 -15.56
CA ALA A 170 0.22 21.70 -14.55
C ALA A 170 1.63 21.86 -15.12
N LEU A 171 1.88 21.44 -16.36
CA LEU A 171 3.20 21.50 -17.01
C LEU A 171 3.63 22.90 -17.44
N VAL A 172 2.68 23.81 -17.74
CA VAL A 172 2.98 25.15 -18.26
C VAL A 172 3.86 26.01 -17.35
N ASN A 173 3.90 25.68 -16.05
CA ASN A 173 4.78 26.31 -15.07
C ASN A 173 6.18 25.68 -14.98
N GLU A 174 6.45 24.63 -15.77
CA GLU A 174 7.72 23.91 -15.81
C GLU A 174 8.13 23.35 -14.43
N PRO A 175 7.25 22.52 -13.78
CA PRO A 175 7.57 21.96 -12.48
C PRO A 175 8.66 20.88 -12.61
N GLU A 176 9.43 20.67 -11.53
CA GLU A 176 10.37 19.53 -11.46
C GLU A 176 9.65 18.22 -11.08
N VAL A 177 8.49 18.33 -10.43
CA VAL A 177 7.68 17.17 -9.99
C VAL A 177 6.22 17.40 -10.35
N LEU A 178 5.60 16.39 -10.97
CA LEU A 178 4.17 16.34 -11.23
C LEU A 178 3.51 15.33 -10.29
N LEU A 179 2.54 15.79 -9.53
CA LEU A 179 1.75 14.98 -8.60
C LEU A 179 0.41 14.65 -9.25
N LEU A 180 0.05 13.38 -9.30
CA LEU A 180 -1.14 12.86 -9.99
C LEU A 180 -2.00 12.07 -8.99
N ASP A 181 -3.18 12.61 -8.62
CA ASP A 181 -4.09 12.00 -7.65
C ASP A 181 -5.22 11.27 -8.39
N GLU A 182 -5.12 9.95 -8.52
CA GLU A 182 -6.06 9.05 -9.23
C GLU A 182 -6.55 9.60 -10.59
N PRO A 183 -5.65 10.04 -11.48
CA PRO A 183 -6.07 10.79 -12.67
C PRO A 183 -6.85 9.95 -13.68
N LEU A 184 -6.75 8.62 -13.68
CA LEU A 184 -7.43 7.72 -14.60
C LEU A 184 -8.74 7.15 -14.05
N GLY A 185 -9.06 7.38 -12.77
CA GLY A 185 -10.20 6.77 -12.09
C GLY A 185 -11.59 7.11 -12.68
N ALA A 186 -11.71 8.21 -13.45
CA ALA A 186 -12.96 8.63 -14.06
C ALA A 186 -13.15 8.12 -15.51
N LEU A 187 -12.19 7.37 -16.08
CA LEU A 187 -12.20 6.90 -17.46
C LEU A 187 -12.72 5.46 -17.56
N ASP A 188 -13.34 5.13 -18.69
CA ASP A 188 -13.65 3.74 -19.04
C ASP A 188 -12.36 2.93 -19.32
N LEU A 189 -12.47 1.59 -19.31
CA LEU A 189 -11.33 0.69 -19.40
C LEU A 189 -10.46 0.92 -20.64
N LYS A 190 -11.08 1.13 -21.82
CA LYS A 190 -10.34 1.34 -23.06
C LYS A 190 -9.59 2.67 -23.03
N MET A 191 -10.29 3.74 -22.68
CA MET A 191 -9.66 5.06 -22.57
C MET A 191 -8.58 5.09 -21.49
N ARG A 192 -8.73 4.32 -20.41
CA ARG A 192 -7.73 4.20 -19.35
C ARG A 192 -6.43 3.60 -19.89
N LYS A 193 -6.48 2.50 -20.64
CA LYS A 193 -5.30 1.87 -21.27
C LYS A 193 -4.59 2.81 -22.26
N ASP A 194 -5.35 3.52 -23.08
CA ASP A 194 -4.76 4.49 -24.01
C ASP A 194 -4.05 5.63 -23.25
N MET A 195 -4.66 6.12 -22.17
CA MET A 195 -4.09 7.20 -21.34
C MET A 195 -2.88 6.75 -20.51
N GLN A 196 -2.79 5.49 -20.09
CA GLN A 196 -1.58 4.93 -19.45
C GLN A 196 -0.38 5.06 -20.39
N LEU A 197 -0.53 4.59 -21.63
CA LEU A 197 0.54 4.68 -22.65
C LEU A 197 0.94 6.13 -22.94
N GLU A 198 -0.03 7.05 -22.97
CA GLU A 198 0.23 8.47 -23.16
C GLU A 198 1.00 9.08 -21.99
N LEU A 199 0.60 8.78 -20.74
CA LEU A 199 1.30 9.26 -19.54
C LEU A 199 2.74 8.77 -19.49
N MET A 200 2.98 7.50 -19.83
CA MET A 200 4.33 6.94 -19.95
C MET A 200 5.15 7.65 -21.03
N SER A 201 4.54 7.91 -22.19
CA SER A 201 5.20 8.64 -23.29
C SER A 201 5.54 10.07 -22.87
N MET A 202 4.60 10.76 -22.18
CA MET A 202 4.83 12.11 -21.66
C MET A 202 5.96 12.12 -20.63
N HIS A 203 5.95 11.19 -19.66
CA HIS A 203 7.00 11.08 -18.65
C HIS A 203 8.39 10.94 -19.32
N LYS A 204 8.52 10.01 -20.30
CA LYS A 204 9.77 9.80 -21.03
C LYS A 204 10.22 11.03 -21.83
N LYS A 205 9.27 11.74 -22.48
CA LYS A 205 9.57 12.95 -23.26
C LYS A 205 9.98 14.13 -22.38
N LEU A 206 9.37 14.27 -21.19
CA LEU A 206 9.59 15.41 -20.31
C LEU A 206 10.79 15.23 -19.38
N GLY A 207 11.11 13.99 -18.99
CA GLY A 207 12.20 13.67 -18.06
C GLY A 207 12.02 14.24 -16.65
N ILE A 208 10.79 14.65 -16.28
CA ILE A 208 10.47 15.16 -14.94
C ILE A 208 9.97 14.02 -14.05
N THR A 209 10.02 14.23 -12.74
CA THR A 209 9.57 13.23 -11.76
C THR A 209 8.06 13.19 -11.69
N PHE A 210 7.47 11.99 -11.71
CA PHE A 210 6.04 11.78 -11.48
C PHE A 210 5.83 11.09 -10.14
N VAL A 211 4.87 11.60 -9.36
CA VAL A 211 4.35 10.91 -8.17
C VAL A 211 2.87 10.64 -8.42
N TYR A 212 2.55 9.39 -8.55
CA TYR A 212 1.25 8.90 -8.97
C TYR A 212 0.53 8.18 -7.82
N VAL A 213 -0.74 8.47 -7.63
CA VAL A 213 -1.58 7.78 -6.65
C VAL A 213 -2.63 6.97 -7.39
N THR A 214 -2.76 5.70 -7.07
CA THR A 214 -3.81 4.82 -7.58
C THR A 214 -4.17 3.73 -6.56
N HIS A 215 -5.30 3.09 -6.77
CA HIS A 215 -5.67 1.82 -6.15
C HIS A 215 -5.68 0.68 -7.19
N ASP A 216 -5.39 0.98 -8.46
CA ASP A 216 -5.35 0.03 -9.56
C ASP A 216 -3.95 -0.56 -9.69
N GLN A 217 -3.87 -1.88 -9.58
CA GLN A 217 -2.61 -2.64 -9.61
C GLN A 217 -2.00 -2.66 -11.01
N GLU A 218 -2.83 -2.78 -12.08
CA GLU A 218 -2.39 -2.79 -13.46
C GLU A 218 -1.70 -1.47 -13.81
N GLU A 219 -2.26 -0.33 -13.36
CA GLU A 219 -1.65 0.99 -13.53
C GLU A 219 -0.27 1.06 -12.89
N ALA A 220 -0.16 0.61 -11.62
CA ALA A 220 1.09 0.66 -10.87
C ALA A 220 2.17 -0.24 -11.49
N LEU A 221 1.82 -1.48 -11.84
CA LEU A 221 2.76 -2.44 -12.43
C LEU A 221 3.25 -2.02 -13.81
N THR A 222 2.37 -1.39 -14.62
CA THR A 222 2.68 -1.04 -16.01
C THR A 222 3.49 0.24 -16.15
N MET A 223 3.19 1.26 -15.33
CA MET A 223 3.73 2.61 -15.54
C MET A 223 4.92 2.97 -14.66
N SER A 224 5.15 2.27 -13.55
CA SER A 224 6.07 2.75 -12.51
C SER A 224 7.51 2.24 -12.69
N ASP A 225 8.47 3.09 -12.34
CA ASP A 225 9.84 2.67 -12.06
C ASP A 225 9.95 2.13 -10.62
N LYS A 226 9.12 2.67 -9.70
CA LYS A 226 9.07 2.32 -8.29
C LYS A 226 7.64 2.35 -7.77
N ILE A 227 7.27 1.32 -7.04
CA ILE A 227 5.97 1.22 -6.35
C ILE A 227 6.20 1.26 -4.84
N ILE A 228 5.34 1.99 -4.15
CA ILE A 228 5.27 2.08 -2.69
C ILE A 228 3.89 1.53 -2.30
N VAL A 229 3.85 0.31 -1.77
CA VAL A 229 2.61 -0.32 -1.31
C VAL A 229 2.32 0.13 0.11
N MET A 230 1.10 0.66 0.34
CA MET A 230 0.66 1.19 1.63
C MET A 230 -0.58 0.47 2.13
N LYS A 231 -0.63 0.19 3.44
CA LYS A 231 -1.81 -0.30 4.16
C LYS A 231 -1.89 0.39 5.52
N ASP A 232 -3.08 0.85 5.93
CA ASP A 232 -3.37 1.43 7.26
C ASP A 232 -2.39 2.52 7.72
N GLY A 233 -1.95 3.34 6.76
CA GLY A 233 -1.01 4.45 6.99
C GLY A 233 0.46 4.05 7.04
N VAL A 234 0.79 2.77 6.84
CA VAL A 234 2.16 2.22 6.90
C VAL A 234 2.60 1.74 5.52
N VAL A 235 3.88 1.92 5.19
CA VAL A 235 4.48 1.32 4.00
C VAL A 235 4.71 -0.17 4.25
N GLN A 236 4.18 -1.01 3.38
CA GLN A 236 4.34 -2.47 3.44
C GLN A 236 5.57 -2.92 2.65
N GLN A 237 5.77 -2.34 1.45
CA GLN A 237 6.92 -2.65 0.61
C GLN A 237 7.23 -1.49 -0.34
N ILE A 238 8.51 -1.33 -0.70
CA ILE A 238 9.01 -0.44 -1.74
C ILE A 238 9.88 -1.26 -2.69
N GLY A 239 9.60 -1.20 -3.99
CA GLY A 239 10.37 -1.95 -4.99
C GLY A 239 10.05 -1.54 -6.43
N THR A 240 10.73 -2.18 -7.37
CA THR A 240 10.34 -2.15 -8.78
C THR A 240 9.06 -2.99 -8.98
N PRO A 241 8.29 -2.77 -10.06
CA PRO A 241 7.11 -3.59 -10.37
C PRO A 241 7.38 -5.09 -10.28
N THR A 242 8.44 -5.57 -10.93
CA THR A 242 8.86 -6.98 -10.91
C THR A 242 9.10 -7.46 -9.48
N LYS A 243 9.88 -6.70 -8.67
CA LYS A 243 10.16 -7.11 -7.29
C LYS A 243 8.91 -7.16 -6.40
N ILE A 244 7.96 -6.24 -6.59
CA ILE A 244 6.71 -6.23 -5.83
C ILE A 244 5.81 -7.42 -6.20
N TYR A 245 5.83 -7.83 -7.48
CA TYR A 245 5.02 -8.94 -7.98
C TYR A 245 5.64 -10.31 -7.66
N ASP A 246 6.95 -10.48 -7.95
CA ASP A 246 7.65 -11.77 -7.83
C ASP A 246 8.09 -12.07 -6.38
N GLU A 247 8.46 -11.02 -5.61
CA GLU A 247 9.00 -11.14 -4.24
C GLU A 247 8.18 -10.26 -3.27
N PRO A 248 6.87 -10.53 -3.06
CA PRO A 248 6.08 -9.78 -2.11
C PRO A 248 6.62 -9.95 -0.68
N ALA A 249 6.66 -8.85 0.08
CA ALA A 249 7.24 -8.86 1.43
C ALA A 249 6.34 -9.53 2.48
N ASN A 250 5.04 -9.65 2.20
CA ASN A 250 4.06 -10.29 3.08
C ASN A 250 2.81 -10.71 2.29
N ALA A 251 1.96 -11.53 2.91
CA ALA A 251 0.73 -12.05 2.32
C ALA A 251 -0.21 -10.94 1.82
N PHE A 252 -0.28 -9.80 2.53
CA PHE A 252 -1.07 -8.66 2.07
C PHE A 252 -0.59 -8.12 0.72
N VAL A 253 0.73 -7.94 0.55
CA VAL A 253 1.28 -7.43 -0.71
C VAL A 253 1.02 -8.43 -1.84
N ALA A 254 1.19 -9.72 -1.57
CA ALA A 254 0.94 -10.78 -2.53
C ALA A 254 -0.51 -10.78 -3.05
N ASP A 255 -1.47 -10.79 -2.14
CA ASP A 255 -2.91 -10.80 -2.43
C ASP A 255 -3.37 -9.47 -3.06
N PHE A 256 -2.82 -8.36 -2.59
CA PHE A 256 -3.20 -7.04 -3.07
C PHE A 256 -2.66 -6.73 -4.48
N ILE A 257 -1.51 -7.29 -4.89
CA ILE A 257 -0.87 -6.98 -6.19
C ILE A 257 -1.37 -7.87 -7.33
N GLY A 258 -1.91 -9.04 -7.02
CA GLY A 258 -2.44 -9.98 -8.00
C GLY A 258 -3.07 -11.17 -7.32
N GLU A 259 -3.89 -11.89 -8.04
CA GLU A 259 -4.49 -13.12 -7.54
C GLU A 259 -3.39 -14.09 -7.12
N SER A 260 -3.52 -14.72 -5.95
CA SER A 260 -2.50 -15.59 -5.37
C SER A 260 -3.13 -16.74 -4.61
N ASN A 261 -2.55 -17.92 -4.73
CA ASN A 261 -2.76 -18.99 -3.78
C ASN A 261 -1.83 -18.77 -2.60
N ILE A 262 -2.37 -18.54 -1.42
CA ILE A 262 -1.61 -18.37 -0.17
C ILE A 262 -1.90 -19.58 0.69
N LEU A 263 -0.89 -20.43 0.89
CA LEU A 263 -0.99 -21.68 1.61
C LEU A 263 -0.14 -21.63 2.87
N SER A 264 -0.63 -22.19 3.97
CA SER A 264 0.21 -22.40 5.14
C SER A 264 1.13 -23.60 4.92
N GLY A 265 2.38 -23.47 5.33
CA GLY A 265 3.37 -24.51 5.20
C GLY A 265 4.41 -24.49 6.32
N THR A 266 5.33 -25.43 6.27
CA THR A 266 6.44 -25.55 7.23
C THR A 266 7.75 -25.68 6.46
N MET A 267 8.71 -24.83 6.73
CA MET A 267 10.06 -24.98 6.18
C MET A 267 10.79 -26.12 6.89
N ILE A 268 10.90 -27.25 6.25
CA ILE A 268 11.57 -28.43 6.84
C ILE A 268 13.09 -28.20 6.93
N LYS A 269 13.67 -27.64 5.89
CA LYS A 269 15.07 -27.24 5.77
C LYS A 269 15.23 -26.34 4.57
N ASP A 270 16.36 -25.70 4.40
CA ASP A 270 16.68 -24.94 3.19
C ASP A 270 16.32 -25.75 1.93
N PHE A 271 15.61 -25.11 1.01
CA PHE A 271 15.17 -25.66 -0.28
C PHE A 271 14.10 -26.77 -0.18
N CYS A 272 13.43 -26.95 0.96
CA CYS A 272 12.40 -27.96 1.14
C CYS A 272 11.30 -27.50 2.09
N VAL A 273 10.08 -27.41 1.56
CA VAL A 273 8.86 -26.99 2.26
C VAL A 273 7.87 -28.15 2.33
N ASP A 274 7.16 -28.24 3.43
CA ASP A 274 5.98 -29.12 3.60
C ASP A 274 4.73 -28.26 3.52
N ILE A 275 3.79 -28.64 2.66
CA ILE A 275 2.47 -28.01 2.51
C ILE A 275 1.45 -29.13 2.61
N SER A 276 0.62 -29.12 3.65
CA SER A 276 -0.45 -30.08 3.88
C SER A 276 0.03 -31.56 3.78
N GLY A 277 1.19 -31.86 4.35
CA GLY A 277 1.80 -33.20 4.37
C GLY A 277 2.53 -33.62 3.09
N HIS A 278 2.62 -32.73 2.10
CA HIS A 278 3.38 -32.94 0.87
C HIS A 278 4.66 -32.12 0.87
N ARG A 279 5.78 -32.76 0.54
CA ARG A 279 7.09 -32.09 0.47
C ARG A 279 7.40 -31.62 -0.93
N PHE A 280 7.76 -30.33 -1.04
CA PHE A 280 8.11 -29.69 -2.29
C PHE A 280 9.54 -29.14 -2.22
N GLU A 281 10.24 -29.19 -3.35
CA GLU A 281 11.48 -28.45 -3.52
C GLU A 281 11.17 -26.97 -3.81
N CYS A 282 11.91 -26.04 -3.15
CA CYS A 282 11.85 -24.61 -3.39
C CYS A 282 13.28 -24.04 -3.55
N VAL A 283 13.39 -22.74 -3.83
CA VAL A 283 14.70 -22.07 -3.97
C VAL A 283 15.07 -21.23 -2.75
N ASP A 284 14.19 -21.11 -1.79
CA ASP A 284 14.33 -20.26 -0.62
C ASP A 284 15.18 -20.93 0.45
N LYS A 285 15.88 -20.08 1.24
CA LYS A 285 16.78 -20.47 2.33
C LYS A 285 16.82 -19.42 3.43
N GLY A 286 17.36 -19.79 4.58
CA GLY A 286 17.59 -18.89 5.69
C GLY A 286 16.45 -18.89 6.70
N PHE A 287 15.50 -19.82 6.60
CA PHE A 287 14.45 -20.07 7.56
C PHE A 287 14.93 -21.04 8.65
N LYS A 288 14.27 -21.00 9.81
CA LYS A 288 14.54 -21.97 10.87
C LYS A 288 13.99 -23.35 10.49
N HIS A 289 14.58 -24.40 11.05
CA HIS A 289 14.05 -25.76 10.90
C HIS A 289 12.66 -25.86 11.54
N ASN A 290 11.68 -26.38 10.79
CA ASN A 290 10.28 -26.47 11.14
C ASN A 290 9.62 -25.09 11.44
N GLU A 291 10.06 -24.04 10.76
CA GLU A 291 9.44 -22.73 10.87
C GLU A 291 8.09 -22.71 10.11
N PRO A 292 7.00 -22.26 10.76
CA PRO A 292 5.74 -21.99 10.07
C PRO A 292 5.93 -20.84 9.06
N ILE A 293 5.45 -21.06 7.85
CA ILE A 293 5.61 -20.13 6.71
C ILE A 293 4.32 -19.93 5.94
N ASP A 294 4.24 -18.85 5.21
CA ASP A 294 3.26 -18.64 4.14
C ASP A 294 3.94 -18.96 2.80
N VAL A 295 3.27 -19.78 1.99
CA VAL A 295 3.71 -20.15 0.64
C VAL A 295 2.79 -19.50 -0.37
N ILE A 296 3.35 -18.67 -1.24
CA ILE A 296 2.61 -18.01 -2.31
C ILE A 296 2.91 -18.69 -3.62
N ILE A 297 1.84 -18.97 -4.38
CA ILE A 297 1.93 -19.54 -5.73
C ILE A 297 0.97 -18.73 -6.60
N ARG A 298 1.49 -18.19 -7.71
CA ARG A 298 0.66 -17.47 -8.66
C ARG A 298 -0.18 -18.47 -9.47
N PRO A 299 -1.46 -18.17 -9.77
CA PRO A 299 -2.32 -19.05 -10.54
C PRO A 299 -1.75 -19.43 -11.92
N GLU A 300 -1.03 -18.52 -12.56
CA GLU A 300 -0.37 -18.73 -13.87
C GLU A 300 0.89 -19.59 -13.82
N ASP A 301 1.44 -19.84 -12.63
CA ASP A 301 2.64 -20.68 -12.46
C ASP A 301 2.29 -22.15 -12.23
N ILE A 302 1.02 -22.44 -11.97
CA ILE A 302 0.51 -23.80 -11.82
C ILE A 302 0.14 -24.35 -13.18
N ARG A 303 0.66 -25.54 -13.51
CA ARG A 303 0.34 -26.25 -14.76
C ARG A 303 -0.52 -27.47 -14.48
N ILE A 304 -1.55 -27.64 -15.30
CA ILE A 304 -2.40 -28.84 -15.26
C ILE A 304 -1.69 -29.95 -16.04
N VAL A 305 -1.49 -31.09 -15.37
CA VAL A 305 -0.87 -32.30 -15.94
C VAL A 305 -1.79 -33.50 -15.69
N GLN A 306 -1.45 -34.65 -16.28
CA GLN A 306 -2.16 -35.90 -15.98
C GLN A 306 -1.86 -36.33 -14.53
N PRO A 307 -2.84 -36.85 -13.74
CA PRO A 307 -2.61 -37.29 -12.36
C PRO A 307 -1.54 -38.39 -12.24
N THR A 308 -1.28 -39.13 -13.33
CA THR A 308 -0.30 -40.22 -13.40
C THR A 308 1.04 -39.77 -14.01
N ALA A 309 1.23 -38.50 -14.33
CA ALA A 309 2.47 -37.99 -14.89
C ALA A 309 3.60 -38.01 -13.88
N ASP A 310 4.84 -38.31 -14.32
CA ASP A 310 6.03 -38.36 -13.47
C ASP A 310 6.33 -37.03 -12.75
N ASN A 311 5.88 -35.91 -13.32
CA ASN A 311 6.02 -34.57 -12.76
C ASN A 311 4.79 -34.08 -11.98
N CYS A 312 3.77 -34.91 -11.77
CA CYS A 312 2.64 -34.55 -10.95
C CYS A 312 3.05 -34.43 -9.47
N LEU A 313 2.87 -33.27 -8.90
CA LEU A 313 3.22 -33.00 -7.50
C LEU A 313 2.04 -33.26 -6.56
N VAL A 314 0.85 -32.84 -6.94
CA VAL A 314 -0.40 -32.98 -6.15
C VAL A 314 -1.55 -33.28 -7.13
N VAL A 315 -2.50 -34.13 -6.68
CA VAL A 315 -3.75 -34.37 -7.39
C VAL A 315 -4.85 -33.52 -6.78
N ALA A 316 -5.70 -32.95 -7.62
CA ALA A 316 -6.83 -32.11 -7.21
C ALA A 316 -8.10 -32.45 -8.01
N GLU A 317 -9.26 -32.18 -7.41
CA GLU A 317 -10.56 -32.31 -8.06
C GLU A 317 -11.04 -30.94 -8.53
N VAL A 318 -11.47 -30.84 -9.78
CA VAL A 318 -11.96 -29.58 -10.38
C VAL A 318 -13.32 -29.22 -9.81
N LEU A 319 -13.42 -28.07 -9.16
CA LEU A 319 -14.67 -27.50 -8.65
C LEU A 319 -15.34 -26.56 -9.66
N SER A 320 -14.54 -25.79 -10.41
CA SER A 320 -15.04 -24.90 -11.46
C SER A 320 -14.02 -24.70 -12.57
N CYS A 321 -14.49 -24.38 -13.78
CA CYS A 321 -13.66 -24.03 -14.93
C CYS A 321 -14.37 -22.94 -15.75
N VAL A 322 -13.78 -21.77 -15.84
CA VAL A 322 -14.38 -20.59 -16.49
C VAL A 322 -13.41 -19.97 -17.47
N PHE A 323 -13.81 -19.81 -18.72
CA PHE A 323 -13.01 -19.13 -19.74
C PHE A 323 -13.02 -17.62 -19.51
N LYS A 324 -11.84 -17.02 -19.36
CA LYS A 324 -11.64 -15.58 -19.11
C LYS A 324 -11.27 -14.77 -20.37
N GLY A 325 -11.23 -15.39 -21.53
CA GLY A 325 -10.93 -14.74 -22.81
C GLY A 325 -9.57 -15.11 -23.39
N ASP A 326 -8.57 -15.30 -22.57
CA ASP A 326 -7.20 -15.66 -22.92
C ASP A 326 -6.73 -16.97 -22.24
N HIS A 327 -7.33 -17.34 -21.10
CA HIS A 327 -7.06 -18.56 -20.33
C HIS A 327 -8.32 -19.11 -19.69
N TYR A 328 -8.25 -20.31 -19.16
CA TYR A 328 -9.25 -20.88 -18.26
C TYR A 328 -8.82 -20.66 -16.81
N GLN A 329 -9.68 -20.05 -16.02
CA GLN A 329 -9.55 -20.01 -14.56
C GLN A 329 -10.22 -21.28 -14.02
N VAL A 330 -9.40 -22.13 -13.43
CA VAL A 330 -9.83 -23.40 -12.82
C VAL A 330 -9.69 -23.27 -11.31
N THR A 331 -10.77 -23.58 -10.59
CA THR A 331 -10.73 -23.76 -9.13
C THR A 331 -10.73 -25.24 -8.86
N ALA A 332 -9.75 -25.73 -8.11
CA ALA A 332 -9.59 -27.13 -7.78
C ALA A 332 -9.34 -27.33 -6.28
N LEU A 333 -9.79 -28.46 -5.74
CA LEU A 333 -9.60 -28.85 -4.34
C LEU A 333 -8.55 -29.96 -4.27
N THR A 334 -7.48 -29.77 -3.52
CA THR A 334 -6.42 -30.77 -3.35
C THR A 334 -6.92 -31.98 -2.53
N PHE A 335 -6.32 -33.14 -2.78
CA PHE A 335 -6.50 -34.32 -1.93
C PHE A 335 -5.39 -34.37 -0.89
N GLY A 336 -5.72 -34.71 0.36
CA GLY A 336 -4.78 -34.82 1.46
C GLY A 336 -5.48 -34.65 2.80
N ASP A 337 -4.71 -34.60 3.89
CA ASP A 337 -5.23 -34.41 5.24
C ASP A 337 -5.85 -33.00 5.40
N GLU A 338 -5.26 -32.01 4.73
CA GLU A 338 -5.81 -30.66 4.57
C GLU A 338 -6.18 -30.45 3.10
N ARG A 339 -7.42 -30.08 2.84
CA ARG A 339 -7.91 -29.78 1.50
C ARG A 339 -7.79 -28.29 1.23
N ASN A 340 -6.89 -27.92 0.31
CA ASN A 340 -6.72 -26.54 -0.10
C ASN A 340 -7.46 -26.28 -1.40
N GLU A 341 -8.21 -25.19 -1.45
CA GLU A 341 -8.75 -24.65 -2.69
C GLU A 341 -7.64 -23.88 -3.42
N ILE A 342 -7.39 -24.26 -4.68
CA ILE A 342 -6.34 -23.68 -5.49
C ILE A 342 -6.94 -23.11 -6.77
N ILE A 343 -6.55 -21.88 -7.09
CA ILE A 343 -6.89 -21.18 -8.33
C ILE A 343 -5.75 -21.38 -9.33
N ILE A 344 -6.09 -21.76 -10.56
CA ILE A 344 -5.14 -22.08 -11.62
C ILE A 344 -5.52 -21.30 -12.87
N HIS A 345 -4.57 -20.68 -13.53
CA HIS A 345 -4.72 -20.07 -14.84
C HIS A 345 -3.95 -20.91 -15.88
N ASP A 346 -4.68 -21.67 -16.69
CA ASP A 346 -4.08 -22.53 -17.73
C ASP A 346 -4.88 -22.41 -19.05
N ASN A 347 -4.25 -22.82 -20.15
CA ASN A 347 -4.88 -22.88 -21.47
C ASN A 347 -5.67 -24.17 -21.69
N VAL A 348 -5.68 -25.10 -20.73
CA VAL A 348 -6.35 -26.39 -20.80
C VAL A 348 -7.77 -26.30 -20.25
N GLU A 349 -8.75 -26.67 -21.07
CA GLU A 349 -10.13 -26.82 -20.60
C GLU A 349 -10.29 -28.13 -19.85
N VAL A 350 -10.84 -28.10 -18.66
CA VAL A 350 -11.15 -29.26 -17.81
C VAL A 350 -12.61 -29.22 -17.38
N LYS A 351 -13.18 -30.39 -17.00
CA LYS A 351 -14.56 -30.47 -16.56
C LYS A 351 -14.65 -30.51 -15.04
N VAL A 352 -15.73 -29.98 -14.51
CA VAL A 352 -16.06 -30.09 -13.08
C VAL A 352 -16.17 -31.58 -12.72
N GLY A 353 -15.52 -31.98 -11.62
CA GLY A 353 -15.40 -33.35 -11.15
C GLY A 353 -14.23 -34.14 -11.74
N ASP A 354 -13.50 -33.59 -12.73
CA ASP A 354 -12.27 -34.23 -13.23
C ASP A 354 -11.18 -34.21 -12.15
N GLN A 355 -10.39 -35.28 -12.09
CA GLN A 355 -9.14 -35.29 -11.32
C GLN A 355 -8.00 -34.84 -12.21
N ILE A 356 -7.31 -33.82 -11.76
CA ILE A 356 -6.14 -33.22 -12.44
C ILE A 356 -4.89 -33.34 -11.58
N GLY A 357 -3.74 -33.48 -12.22
CA GLY A 357 -2.46 -33.34 -11.56
C GLY A 357 -1.99 -31.88 -11.63
N LEU A 358 -1.32 -31.41 -10.60
CA LEU A 358 -0.73 -30.09 -10.53
C LEU A 358 0.80 -30.20 -10.58
N TYR A 359 1.42 -29.37 -11.40
CA TYR A 359 2.85 -29.22 -11.48
C TYR A 359 3.22 -27.75 -11.26
N ILE A 360 4.17 -27.53 -10.36
CA ILE A 360 4.72 -26.21 -10.00
C ILE A 360 6.23 -26.36 -9.97
N LYS A 361 6.96 -25.41 -10.57
CA LYS A 361 8.42 -25.46 -10.53
C LYS A 361 8.93 -25.00 -9.16
N PRO A 362 10.08 -25.50 -8.70
CA PRO A 362 10.68 -25.06 -7.43
C PRO A 362 10.92 -23.56 -7.31
N PHE A 363 11.13 -22.87 -8.43
CA PHE A 363 11.33 -21.42 -8.49
C PHE A 363 10.01 -20.62 -8.34
N ASP A 364 8.87 -21.23 -8.65
CA ASP A 364 7.56 -20.60 -8.67
C ASP A 364 6.86 -20.64 -7.27
N PHE A 365 7.50 -21.30 -6.28
CA PHE A 365 7.12 -21.17 -4.87
C PHE A 365 7.81 -19.94 -4.27
N HIS A 366 7.03 -19.02 -3.74
CA HIS A 366 7.57 -17.90 -2.98
C HIS A 366 7.28 -18.09 -1.49
N ILE A 367 8.34 -18.29 -0.69
CA ILE A 367 8.24 -18.60 0.72
C ILE A 367 8.42 -17.33 1.55
N MET A 368 7.49 -17.09 2.46
CA MET A 368 7.57 -15.95 3.37
C MET A 368 7.49 -16.38 4.81
N HIS A 369 8.13 -15.61 5.68
CA HIS A 369 7.85 -15.73 7.11
C HIS A 369 6.37 -15.44 7.33
N LYS A 370 5.69 -16.35 8.05
CA LYS A 370 4.29 -16.13 8.41
C LYS A 370 4.21 -14.82 9.16
N ALA A 371 3.38 -13.88 8.67
CA ALA A 371 3.21 -12.61 9.35
C ALA A 371 2.61 -12.91 10.73
N ARG A 372 3.37 -12.65 11.79
CA ARG A 372 2.85 -12.69 13.15
C ARG A 372 1.85 -11.57 13.30
N LEU A 373 0.58 -11.93 13.30
CA LEU A 373 -0.49 -11.00 13.62
C LEU A 373 -0.53 -10.87 15.14
N ILE A 374 -0.44 -9.63 15.63
CA ILE A 374 -0.24 -9.35 17.06
C ILE A 374 -1.41 -8.55 17.58
N ASN A 375 -2.10 -9.07 18.60
CA ASN A 375 -2.99 -8.28 19.43
C ASN A 375 -2.15 -7.27 20.24
N THR A 376 -2.47 -5.99 20.14
CA THR A 376 -1.77 -4.94 20.89
C THR A 376 -2.76 -4.21 21.78
N LEU A 377 -2.53 -4.23 23.09
CA LEU A 377 -3.39 -3.62 24.10
C LEU A 377 -2.57 -2.75 25.06
N GLU A 378 -3.25 -1.96 25.85
CA GLU A 378 -2.66 -1.26 26.99
C GLU A 378 -3.09 -1.98 28.28
N GLY A 379 -2.21 -1.99 29.26
CA GLY A 379 -2.45 -2.54 30.56
C GLY A 379 -1.53 -1.94 31.62
N GLU A 380 -1.61 -2.48 32.82
CA GLU A 380 -0.81 -2.04 33.96
C GLU A 380 -0.28 -3.27 34.72
N ILE A 381 0.93 -3.19 35.23
CA ILE A 381 1.50 -4.23 36.10
C ILE A 381 0.76 -4.18 37.44
N TYR A 382 0.00 -5.23 37.74
CA TYR A 382 -0.77 -5.35 38.97
C TYR A 382 0.10 -5.75 40.15
N GLU A 383 0.97 -6.74 39.96
CA GLU A 383 2.01 -7.19 40.88
C GLU A 383 3.13 -7.89 40.10
N GLU A 384 4.24 -8.28 40.75
CA GLU A 384 5.33 -8.95 40.08
C GLU A 384 4.85 -10.25 39.39
N GLY A 385 5.03 -10.32 38.07
CA GLY A 385 4.60 -11.46 37.25
C GLY A 385 3.11 -11.48 36.88
N VAL A 386 2.34 -10.40 37.17
CA VAL A 386 0.92 -10.30 36.81
C VAL A 386 0.64 -8.96 36.14
N VAL A 387 0.02 -9.00 34.96
CA VAL A 387 -0.46 -7.83 34.23
C VAL A 387 -1.98 -7.79 34.19
N GLU A 388 -2.56 -6.63 34.45
CA GLU A 388 -3.99 -6.38 34.32
C GLU A 388 -4.29 -5.78 32.93
N MET A 389 -5.15 -6.44 32.17
CA MET A 389 -5.67 -6.00 30.85
C MET A 389 -7.10 -6.47 30.67
N CYS A 390 -7.95 -5.65 30.06
CA CYS A 390 -9.38 -5.94 29.80
C CYS A 390 -10.13 -6.42 31.07
N GLU A 391 -9.80 -5.85 32.24
CA GLU A 391 -10.36 -6.21 33.57
C GLU A 391 -10.02 -7.64 34.03
N GLY A 392 -9.09 -8.32 33.34
CA GLY A 392 -8.55 -9.63 33.73
C GLY A 392 -7.09 -9.56 34.17
N ARG A 393 -6.68 -10.48 35.03
CA ARG A 393 -5.31 -10.60 35.55
C ARG A 393 -4.64 -11.79 34.93
N PHE A 394 -3.62 -11.54 34.12
CA PHE A 394 -2.87 -12.56 33.40
C PHE A 394 -1.48 -12.71 34.00
N ASN A 395 -1.09 -13.94 34.23
CA ASN A 395 0.29 -14.23 34.62
C ASN A 395 1.23 -13.90 33.46
N CYS A 396 2.38 -13.30 33.73
CA CYS A 396 3.39 -12.96 32.74
C CYS A 396 4.82 -13.16 33.29
N THR A 397 5.83 -13.08 32.43
CA THR A 397 7.24 -13.25 32.84
C THR A 397 7.94 -11.92 33.17
N SER A 398 7.18 -10.85 33.38
CA SER A 398 7.73 -9.50 33.60
C SER A 398 8.27 -9.28 35.01
N THR A 399 9.35 -8.52 35.12
CA THR A 399 9.95 -8.02 36.36
C THR A 399 9.73 -6.49 36.51
N LEU A 400 8.83 -5.90 35.72
CA LEU A 400 8.52 -4.47 35.81
C LEU A 400 7.82 -4.16 37.15
N PRO A 401 8.02 -2.95 37.72
CA PRO A 401 7.39 -2.56 38.99
C PRO A 401 5.86 -2.47 38.87
N GLU A 402 5.18 -2.74 39.99
CA GLU A 402 3.75 -2.51 40.17
C GLU A 402 3.35 -1.07 39.77
N GLY A 403 2.21 -0.89 39.12
CA GLY A 403 1.71 0.40 38.62
C GLY A 403 2.37 0.88 37.31
N THR A 404 3.28 0.11 36.73
CA THR A 404 3.88 0.46 35.43
C THR A 404 2.87 0.25 34.31
N LYS A 405 2.55 1.31 33.54
CA LYS A 405 1.74 1.20 32.31
C LYS A 405 2.56 0.53 31.20
N VAL A 406 1.95 -0.44 30.55
CA VAL A 406 2.61 -1.26 29.55
C VAL A 406 1.78 -1.39 28.26
N SER A 407 2.46 -1.42 27.14
CA SER A 407 1.92 -1.95 25.88
C SER A 407 2.11 -3.46 25.89
N ILE A 408 1.04 -4.19 25.66
CA ILE A 408 0.96 -5.65 25.72
C ILE A 408 0.85 -6.16 24.29
N LYS A 409 1.67 -7.12 23.92
CA LYS A 409 1.65 -7.77 22.60
C LYS A 409 1.48 -9.26 22.78
N VAL A 410 0.50 -9.84 22.09
CA VAL A 410 0.20 -11.29 22.07
C VAL A 410 -0.07 -11.72 20.65
N ASP A 411 0.61 -12.74 20.18
CA ASP A 411 0.38 -13.30 18.85
C ASP A 411 -1.03 -13.92 18.77
N PHE A 412 -1.65 -13.91 17.60
CA PHE A 412 -2.99 -14.49 17.40
C PHE A 412 -3.03 -15.99 17.70
N ASP A 413 -1.95 -16.71 17.36
CA ASP A 413 -1.76 -18.13 17.61
C ASP A 413 -1.55 -18.49 19.10
N ASP A 414 -1.18 -17.49 19.93
CA ASP A 414 -0.86 -17.68 21.34
C ASP A 414 -2.07 -17.38 22.25
N VAL A 415 -3.23 -17.08 21.66
CA VAL A 415 -4.50 -16.86 22.36
C VAL A 415 -5.33 -18.14 22.23
N GLU A 416 -5.55 -18.83 23.35
CA GLU A 416 -6.41 -20.02 23.42
C GLU A 416 -7.85 -19.61 23.77
N LEU A 417 -8.83 -20.21 23.07
CA LEU A 417 -10.26 -20.13 23.41
C LEU A 417 -10.69 -21.39 24.13
N THR A 418 -11.44 -21.24 25.21
CA THR A 418 -12.00 -22.35 25.99
C THR A 418 -13.53 -22.43 25.81
N ASP A 419 -14.09 -23.67 25.81
CA ASP A 419 -15.52 -23.92 25.66
C ASP A 419 -16.34 -23.32 26.82
N ASP A 420 -15.75 -23.24 28.00
CA ASP A 420 -16.36 -22.63 29.18
C ASP A 420 -15.65 -21.30 29.48
N GLU A 421 -16.45 -20.26 29.65
CA GLU A 421 -15.95 -18.91 30.00
C GLU A 421 -15.18 -18.91 31.34
N GLU A 422 -15.58 -19.76 32.29
CA GLU A 422 -14.94 -19.87 33.59
C GLU A 422 -13.55 -20.52 33.57
N ASP A 423 -13.22 -21.26 32.49
CA ASP A 423 -11.90 -21.87 32.28
C ASP A 423 -10.90 -20.86 31.71
N GLY A 424 -11.34 -19.72 31.20
CA GLY A 424 -10.50 -18.61 30.71
C GLY A 424 -10.15 -17.62 31.83
N THR A 425 -9.23 -16.70 31.54
CA THR A 425 -8.90 -15.56 32.43
C THR A 425 -9.93 -14.45 32.30
N ILE A 426 -10.48 -14.26 31.12
CA ILE A 426 -11.57 -13.30 30.80
C ILE A 426 -12.56 -13.96 29.83
N GLY A 427 -13.83 -13.57 29.95
CA GLY A 427 -14.87 -13.98 29.02
C GLY A 427 -14.96 -13.09 27.79
N ALA A 428 -15.37 -13.69 26.68
CA ALA A 428 -15.56 -13.00 25.41
C ALA A 428 -16.68 -13.66 24.57
N THR A 429 -17.16 -12.93 23.57
CA THR A 429 -18.14 -13.42 22.61
C THR A 429 -17.54 -13.48 21.21
N VAL A 430 -17.69 -14.60 20.52
CA VAL A 430 -17.25 -14.74 19.12
C VAL A 430 -18.11 -13.84 18.22
N ILE A 431 -17.49 -12.87 17.57
CA ILE A 431 -18.18 -11.94 16.65
C ILE A 431 -17.88 -12.18 15.18
N SER A 432 -16.82 -12.92 14.88
CA SER A 432 -16.46 -13.34 13.53
C SER A 432 -15.69 -14.66 13.60
N SER A 433 -15.91 -15.55 12.66
CA SER A 433 -15.18 -16.80 12.50
C SER A 433 -15.06 -17.08 11.01
N ILE A 434 -13.82 -17.09 10.48
CA ILE A 434 -13.54 -17.21 9.05
C ILE A 434 -12.51 -18.32 8.87
N TYR A 435 -12.86 -19.34 8.08
CA TYR A 435 -11.92 -20.38 7.71
C TYR A 435 -10.86 -19.87 6.73
N LYS A 436 -9.60 -20.12 7.04
CA LYS A 436 -8.43 -19.68 6.26
C LYS A 436 -7.73 -20.81 5.49
N GLY A 437 -8.43 -21.93 5.30
CA GLY A 437 -7.92 -23.09 4.58
C GLY A 437 -7.28 -24.15 5.48
N SER A 438 -6.52 -23.78 6.50
CA SER A 438 -5.90 -24.69 7.47
C SER A 438 -6.26 -24.39 8.92
N TYR A 439 -6.80 -23.22 9.21
CA TYR A 439 -7.21 -22.79 10.54
C TYR A 439 -8.39 -21.84 10.46
N TRP A 440 -9.03 -21.57 11.59
CA TRP A 440 -10.07 -20.56 11.74
C TRP A 440 -9.49 -19.30 12.33
N GLN A 441 -9.73 -18.17 11.71
CA GLN A 441 -9.45 -16.87 12.28
C GLN A 441 -10.71 -16.32 12.91
N CYS A 442 -10.70 -16.22 14.23
CA CYS A 442 -11.80 -15.70 15.01
C CYS A 442 -11.51 -14.27 15.47
N ILE A 443 -12.57 -13.47 15.58
CA ILE A 443 -12.55 -12.22 16.34
C ILE A 443 -13.47 -12.44 17.52
N VAL A 444 -12.92 -12.30 18.73
CA VAL A 444 -13.69 -12.43 19.97
C VAL A 444 -13.69 -11.11 20.73
N ARG A 445 -14.86 -10.67 21.13
CA ARG A 445 -15.07 -9.39 21.83
C ARG A 445 -15.24 -9.62 23.32
N THR A 446 -14.37 -9.01 24.12
CA THR A 446 -14.48 -9.01 25.59
C THR A 446 -15.66 -8.15 26.06
N ASP A 447 -16.05 -8.30 27.32
CA ASP A 447 -17.11 -7.49 27.94
C ASP A 447 -16.69 -6.00 28.07
N THR A 448 -15.40 -5.70 28.01
CA THR A 448 -14.84 -4.35 27.94
C THR A 448 -14.74 -3.79 26.51
N TYR A 449 -15.36 -4.45 25.52
CA TYR A 449 -15.39 -4.07 24.10
C TYR A 449 -14.02 -4.07 23.41
N TYR A 450 -13.06 -4.86 23.88
CA TYR A 450 -11.83 -5.09 23.15
C TYR A 450 -11.98 -6.33 22.23
N ASP A 451 -11.48 -6.21 21.01
CA ASP A 451 -11.53 -7.29 20.01
C ASP A 451 -10.18 -8.00 19.95
N PHE A 452 -10.13 -9.26 20.45
CA PHE A 452 -8.99 -10.14 20.23
C PHE A 452 -9.14 -10.89 18.89
N PHE A 453 -8.07 -10.93 18.15
CA PHE A 453 -7.92 -11.79 17.00
C PHE A 453 -7.26 -13.09 17.45
N VAL A 454 -7.80 -14.22 17.04
CA VAL A 454 -7.37 -15.55 17.47
C VAL A 454 -7.32 -16.46 16.26
N ASP A 455 -6.18 -17.11 16.04
CA ASP A 455 -6.06 -18.20 15.08
C ASP A 455 -6.20 -19.54 15.83
N THR A 456 -7.12 -20.39 15.41
CA THR A 456 -7.48 -21.64 16.11
C THR A 456 -7.78 -22.77 15.12
N ASP A 457 -7.50 -23.99 15.51
CA ASP A 457 -7.81 -25.19 14.72
C ASP A 457 -9.29 -25.58 14.78
N TYR A 458 -10.07 -24.97 15.65
CA TYR A 458 -11.47 -25.30 15.91
C TYR A 458 -12.42 -24.27 15.32
N GLU A 459 -13.55 -24.71 14.77
CA GLU A 459 -14.65 -23.86 14.36
C GLU A 459 -15.44 -23.38 15.58
N TRP A 460 -15.54 -22.05 15.70
CA TRP A 460 -16.39 -21.39 16.69
C TRP A 460 -17.56 -20.71 15.99
N LEU A 461 -18.76 -20.81 16.56
CA LEU A 461 -19.93 -20.16 15.98
C LEU A 461 -20.03 -18.69 16.45
N ILE A 462 -20.51 -17.83 15.56
CA ILE A 462 -20.77 -16.42 15.90
C ILE A 462 -21.86 -16.40 16.99
N GLY A 463 -21.54 -15.75 18.12
CA GLY A 463 -22.39 -15.65 19.31
C GLY A 463 -21.99 -16.61 20.44
N ASP A 464 -21.07 -17.54 20.21
CA ASP A 464 -20.55 -18.41 21.27
C ASP A 464 -19.86 -17.56 22.35
N ARG A 465 -20.08 -17.96 23.62
CA ARG A 465 -19.34 -17.42 24.78
C ARG A 465 -18.14 -18.31 25.03
N VAL A 466 -16.99 -17.70 25.12
CA VAL A 466 -15.69 -18.37 25.25
C VAL A 466 -14.85 -17.72 26.35
N GLY A 467 -13.95 -18.50 26.94
CA GLY A 467 -12.93 -17.94 27.80
C GLY A 467 -11.64 -17.69 27.02
N ILE A 468 -10.93 -16.61 27.32
CA ILE A 468 -9.61 -16.30 26.75
C ILE A 468 -8.52 -16.71 27.74
N LYS A 469 -7.55 -17.49 27.24
CA LYS A 469 -6.38 -17.95 27.98
C LYS A 469 -5.11 -17.65 27.21
N ILE A 470 -4.08 -17.17 27.90
CA ILE A 470 -2.78 -16.84 27.31
C ILE A 470 -1.69 -17.36 28.23
N ALA A 471 -0.73 -18.10 27.67
CA ALA A 471 0.40 -18.59 28.43
C ALA A 471 1.34 -17.45 28.88
N PRO A 472 1.91 -17.50 30.11
CA PRO A 472 2.69 -16.38 30.68
C PRO A 472 3.91 -15.95 29.84
N ASP A 473 4.55 -16.88 29.16
CA ASP A 473 5.72 -16.66 28.30
C ASP A 473 5.37 -16.06 26.92
N LYS A 474 4.07 -15.99 26.59
CA LYS A 474 3.53 -15.49 25.32
C LYS A 474 3.09 -14.02 25.41
N ILE A 475 3.06 -13.47 26.61
CA ILE A 475 2.72 -12.06 26.85
C ILE A 475 3.99 -11.21 26.80
N ILE A 476 4.15 -10.42 25.76
CA ILE A 476 5.29 -9.51 25.58
C ILE A 476 4.89 -8.13 26.09
N LEU A 477 5.67 -7.56 27.01
CA LEU A 477 5.40 -6.28 27.65
C LEU A 477 6.48 -5.25 27.34
N GLU A 478 6.04 -4.05 26.94
CA GLU A 478 6.89 -2.87 26.75
C GLU A 478 6.40 -1.73 27.63
N ALA A 479 7.24 -1.18 28.51
CA ALA A 479 6.85 -0.06 29.35
C ALA A 479 6.52 1.19 28.50
N ILE A 480 5.39 1.82 28.79
CA ILE A 480 4.99 3.09 28.16
C ILE A 480 5.70 4.21 28.94
N PRO A 481 6.55 5.04 28.31
CA PRO A 481 7.20 6.14 29.00
C PRO A 481 6.14 7.15 29.50
N GLU A 482 6.22 7.57 30.77
CA GLU A 482 5.40 8.65 31.26
C GLU A 482 5.65 9.92 30.44
N PRO A 483 4.59 10.68 30.09
CA PRO A 483 4.78 11.98 29.44
C PRO A 483 5.62 12.86 30.37
N THR A 484 6.80 13.27 29.92
CA THR A 484 7.60 14.29 30.62
C THR A 484 6.76 15.55 30.72
N GLU A 485 6.35 15.94 31.94
CA GLU A 485 5.79 17.26 32.19
C GLU A 485 6.82 18.29 31.72
N GLU A 486 6.54 18.96 30.60
CA GLU A 486 7.23 20.20 30.27
C GLU A 486 6.93 21.18 31.40
N VAL A 487 7.95 21.40 32.25
CA VAL A 487 7.94 22.47 33.22
C VAL A 487 7.77 23.78 32.43
N ALA A 488 6.54 24.30 32.46
CA ALA A 488 6.28 25.68 32.05
C ALA A 488 7.07 26.58 33.01
N ASN A 489 8.25 26.99 32.58
CA ASN A 489 8.97 28.10 33.18
C ASN A 489 8.45 29.38 32.51
N ASP A 490 7.90 30.24 33.36
CA ASP A 490 7.45 31.62 33.15
C ASP A 490 8.37 32.48 32.28
#